data_836fccead03d3aa3384559be8e1bff12
#
_entry.id   836fccead03d3aa3384559be8e1bff12
#
_cell.length_a   1.000
_cell.length_b   1.000
_cell.length_c   1.000
_cell.angle_alpha   90.00
_cell.angle_beta   90.00
_cell.angle_gamma   90.00
#
_symmetry.space_group_name_H-M   'P 1'
#
loop_
_entity.id
_entity.type
_entity.pdbx_description
1 polymer ?
#
loop_
_entity_poly.entity_id
_entity_poly.type
_entity_poly.pdbx_seq_one_letter_code
_entity_poly.pdbx_strand_id
1 'polypeptide(L)'
;MTTANAYPVTQTIRTIGILGGGQLGMMLAQAALPLGYQCVFLEDNADCPASLYGKVFPSEQLEAFIAAADVFTLEFENTPTATVEQLAHLSKSGSKQGMFPPPLALDIAQDRLKEKGMFNELDIAT
;
A
#
# COMPACT_ATOMS: atom_id res chain seq x y z
N MET A 1 10.28 -27.93 -26.17
CA MET A 1 9.66 -26.66 -26.53
C MET A 1 8.81 -26.16 -25.37
N THR A 2 9.22 -25.10 -24.76
CA THR A 2 8.46 -24.50 -23.66
C THR A 2 7.19 -23.90 -24.20
N THR A 3 6.06 -24.37 -23.71
CA THR A 3 4.81 -23.66 -23.87
C THR A 3 5.00 -22.25 -23.32
N ALA A 4 4.68 -21.26 -24.13
CA ALA A 4 4.64 -19.89 -23.66
C ALA A 4 3.83 -19.85 -22.36
N ASN A 5 4.42 -19.28 -21.34
CA ASN A 5 3.75 -19.10 -20.07
C ASN A 5 2.44 -18.33 -20.34
N ALA A 6 1.30 -18.93 -20.00
CA ALA A 6 0.00 -18.31 -20.21
C ALA A 6 -0.19 -17.02 -19.37
N TYR A 7 0.74 -16.77 -18.45
CA TYR A 7 0.75 -15.58 -17.61
C TYR A 7 1.84 -14.63 -18.10
N PRO A 8 1.53 -13.35 -18.30
CA PRO A 8 2.56 -12.37 -18.61
C PRO A 8 3.63 -12.41 -17.52
N VAL A 9 4.90 -12.31 -17.93
CA VAL A 9 6.00 -12.17 -16.97
C VAL A 9 5.74 -10.89 -16.19
N THR A 10 5.13 -11.03 -15.02
CA THR A 10 4.93 -9.91 -14.12
C THR A 10 6.27 -9.47 -13.59
N GLN A 11 6.44 -8.16 -13.50
CA GLN A 11 7.62 -7.60 -12.86
C GLN A 11 7.78 -8.21 -11.48
N THR A 12 8.98 -8.66 -11.15
CA THR A 12 9.28 -9.21 -9.84
C THR A 12 9.09 -8.14 -8.76
N ILE A 13 8.16 -8.37 -7.85
CA ILE A 13 7.99 -7.51 -6.69
C ILE A 13 9.13 -7.79 -5.72
N ARG A 14 9.87 -6.74 -5.34
CA ARG A 14 10.95 -6.82 -4.36
C ARG A 14 10.74 -5.90 -3.18
N THR A 15 10.11 -4.76 -3.40
CA THR A 15 9.93 -3.73 -2.39
C THR A 15 8.47 -3.35 -2.27
N ILE A 16 7.96 -3.37 -1.06
CA ILE A 16 6.60 -2.99 -0.70
C ILE A 16 6.64 -1.59 -0.10
N GLY A 17 5.90 -0.67 -0.68
CA GLY A 17 5.66 0.66 -0.12
C GLY A 17 4.46 0.64 0.82
N ILE A 18 4.63 1.07 2.04
CA ILE A 18 3.59 1.08 3.07
C ILE A 18 3.26 2.51 3.44
N LEU A 19 1.99 2.89 3.30
CA LEU A 19 1.48 4.15 3.81
C LEU A 19 1.27 4.04 5.32
N GLY A 20 2.11 4.74 6.07
CA GLY A 20 2.17 4.66 7.52
C GLY A 20 3.38 3.87 8.03
N GLY A 21 3.97 4.33 9.12
CA GLY A 21 5.17 3.76 9.74
C GLY A 21 4.98 3.39 11.21
N GLY A 22 3.75 3.21 11.67
CA GLY A 22 3.44 2.82 13.04
C GLY A 22 3.72 1.34 13.31
N GLN A 23 3.13 0.82 14.37
CA GLN A 23 3.32 -0.57 14.78
C GLN A 23 2.87 -1.57 13.72
N LEU A 24 1.74 -1.30 13.06
CA LEU A 24 1.25 -2.21 12.03
C LEU A 24 2.18 -2.22 10.80
N GLY A 25 2.68 -1.07 10.38
CA GLY A 25 3.69 -0.98 9.33
C GLY A 25 4.97 -1.73 9.70
N MET A 26 5.42 -1.60 10.94
CA MET A 26 6.54 -2.38 11.47
C MET A 26 6.27 -3.89 11.41
N MET A 27 5.10 -4.33 11.84
CA MET A 27 4.73 -5.76 11.83
C MET A 27 4.63 -6.31 10.41
N LEU A 28 4.11 -5.52 9.46
CA LEU A 28 4.10 -5.89 8.05
C LEU A 28 5.52 -6.10 7.52
N ALA A 29 6.44 -5.20 7.85
CA ALA A 29 7.84 -5.34 7.45
C ALA A 29 8.52 -6.56 8.09
N GLN A 30 8.24 -6.83 9.36
CA GLN A 30 8.74 -8.04 10.03
C GLN A 30 8.27 -9.31 9.34
N ALA A 31 7.02 -9.34 8.87
CA ALA A 31 6.48 -10.48 8.14
C ALA A 31 7.04 -10.58 6.71
N ALA A 32 7.33 -9.45 6.07
CA ALA A 32 7.84 -9.39 4.70
C ALA A 32 9.30 -9.85 4.58
N LEU A 33 10.14 -9.52 5.55
CA LEU A 33 11.57 -9.82 5.53
C LEU A 33 11.90 -11.31 5.32
N PRO A 34 11.32 -12.26 6.08
CA PRO A 34 11.60 -13.68 5.88
C PRO A 34 11.13 -14.19 4.51
N LEU A 35 10.20 -13.50 3.88
CA LEU A 35 9.69 -13.82 2.54
C LEU A 35 10.55 -13.23 1.42
N GLY A 36 11.60 -12.50 1.77
CA GLY A 36 12.53 -11.89 0.81
C GLY A 36 12.14 -10.52 0.30
N TYR A 37 11.14 -9.87 0.91
CA TYR A 37 10.72 -8.52 0.53
C TYR A 37 11.38 -7.46 1.40
N GLN A 38 11.65 -6.31 0.78
CA GLN A 38 12.01 -5.08 1.48
C GLN A 38 10.77 -4.20 1.64
N CYS A 39 10.78 -3.32 2.64
CA CYS A 39 9.73 -2.35 2.84
C CYS A 39 10.30 -0.94 2.91
N VAL A 40 9.52 0.01 2.40
CA VAL A 40 9.71 1.45 2.58
C VAL A 40 8.41 2.07 3.06
N PHE A 41 8.48 3.18 3.75
CA PHE A 41 7.34 3.76 4.45
C PHE A 41 7.13 5.22 4.07
N LEU A 42 5.88 5.62 3.91
CA LEU A 42 5.50 7.03 3.83
C LEU A 42 4.97 7.46 5.21
N GLU A 43 5.75 8.22 5.95
CA GLU A 43 5.47 8.61 7.32
C GLU A 43 6.22 9.89 7.67
N ASP A 44 5.55 10.86 8.26
CA ASP A 44 6.17 12.14 8.61
C ASP A 44 7.03 12.07 9.88
N ASN A 45 6.75 11.13 10.78
CA ASN A 45 7.61 10.88 11.93
C ASN A 45 8.80 9.99 11.55
N ALA A 46 9.97 10.58 11.41
CA ALA A 46 11.19 9.86 11.06
C ALA A 46 11.60 8.79 12.10
N ASP A 47 11.18 8.97 13.36
CA ASP A 47 11.48 8.06 14.47
C ASP A 47 10.33 7.06 14.73
N CYS A 48 9.50 6.80 13.72
CA CYS A 48 8.41 5.85 13.83
C CYS A 48 8.89 4.42 14.07
N PRO A 49 8.03 3.52 14.61
CA PRO A 49 8.42 2.13 14.87
C PRO A 49 8.98 1.39 13.65
N ALA A 50 8.44 1.67 12.47
CA ALA A 50 8.87 1.03 11.23
C ALA A 50 10.26 1.49 10.73
N SER A 51 10.79 2.59 11.26
CA SER A 51 12.09 3.16 10.83
C SER A 51 13.27 2.20 10.96
N LEU A 52 13.17 1.21 11.84
CA LEU A 52 14.18 0.18 12.03
C LEU A 52 14.19 -0.88 10.90
N TYR A 53 13.12 -0.94 10.10
CA TYR A 53 12.91 -2.00 9.12
C TYR A 53 12.96 -1.55 7.66
N GLY A 54 13.09 -0.27 7.41
CA GLY A 54 13.19 0.26 6.07
C GLY A 54 13.24 1.77 6.04
N LYS A 55 13.48 2.30 4.85
CA LYS A 55 13.59 3.74 4.65
C LYS A 55 12.21 4.41 4.84
N VAL A 56 12.23 5.52 5.56
CA VAL A 56 11.05 6.36 5.80
C VAL A 56 11.13 7.61 4.94
N PHE A 57 10.06 7.87 4.20
CA PHE A 57 9.90 9.07 3.38
C PHE A 57 8.82 9.95 4.01
N PRO A 58 9.07 11.25 4.21
CA PRO A 58 8.01 12.16 4.61
C PRO A 58 6.98 12.35 3.48
N SER A 59 5.78 12.78 3.82
CA SER A 59 4.67 12.91 2.85
C SER A 59 4.99 13.85 1.69
N GLU A 60 5.83 14.84 1.88
CA GLU A 60 6.32 15.76 0.83
C GLU A 60 7.20 15.06 -0.22
N GLN A 61 7.74 13.87 0.10
CA GLN A 61 8.57 13.06 -0.81
C GLN A 61 7.79 11.89 -1.40
N LEU A 62 6.50 12.06 -1.66
CA LEU A 62 5.63 11.01 -2.20
C LEU A 62 6.18 10.42 -3.51
N GLU A 63 6.71 11.23 -4.41
CA GLU A 63 7.26 10.74 -5.68
C GLU A 63 8.49 9.85 -5.47
N ALA A 64 9.38 10.23 -4.55
CA ALA A 64 10.55 9.43 -4.20
C ALA A 64 10.14 8.10 -3.55
N PHE A 65 9.11 8.12 -2.70
CA PHE A 65 8.53 6.92 -2.11
C PHE A 65 7.96 5.99 -3.19
N ILE A 66 7.19 6.52 -4.12
CA ILE A 66 6.63 5.73 -5.24
C ILE A 66 7.75 5.13 -6.10
N ALA A 67 8.80 5.89 -6.38
CA ALA A 67 9.94 5.38 -7.14
C ALA A 67 10.68 4.24 -6.44
N ALA A 68 10.68 4.21 -5.11
CA ALA A 68 11.40 3.24 -4.29
C ALA A 68 10.69 1.88 -4.14
N ALA A 69 9.42 1.76 -4.51
CA ALA A 69 8.64 0.55 -4.28
C ALA A 69 8.00 0.02 -5.56
N ASP A 70 7.65 -1.26 -5.56
CA ASP A 70 7.05 -1.97 -6.70
C ASP A 70 5.53 -2.09 -6.54
N VAL A 71 5.06 -2.21 -5.30
CA VAL A 71 3.65 -2.38 -4.94
C VAL A 71 3.39 -1.61 -3.65
N PHE A 72 2.15 -1.21 -3.45
CA PHE A 72 1.79 -0.35 -2.32
C PHE A 72 0.65 -0.93 -1.50
N THR A 73 0.72 -0.68 -0.20
CA THR A 73 -0.35 -0.99 0.76
C THR A 73 -0.42 0.11 1.83
N LEU A 74 -1.39 0.02 2.69
CA LEU A 74 -1.54 0.92 3.83
C LEU A 74 -1.61 0.11 5.13
N GLU A 75 -1.20 0.72 6.22
CA GLU A 75 -1.32 0.07 7.53
C GLU A 75 -2.64 0.44 8.23
N PHE A 76 -3.31 1.51 7.78
CA PHE A 76 -4.32 2.12 8.61
C PHE A 76 -5.30 2.96 7.76
N GLU A 77 -6.59 2.80 8.02
CA GLU A 77 -7.66 3.34 7.21
C GLU A 77 -7.77 4.88 7.19
N ASN A 78 -7.21 5.56 8.17
CA ASN A 78 -7.27 7.03 8.24
C ASN A 78 -6.17 7.73 7.42
N THR A 79 -5.53 7.03 6.51
CA THR A 79 -4.62 7.64 5.54
C THR A 79 -5.39 8.66 4.68
N PRO A 80 -4.84 9.88 4.46
CA PRO A 80 -5.54 10.89 3.66
C PRO A 80 -5.89 10.38 2.27
N THR A 81 -7.17 10.46 1.91
CA THR A 81 -7.68 9.98 0.62
C THR A 81 -6.94 10.60 -0.56
N ALA A 82 -6.64 11.90 -0.48
CA ALA A 82 -5.89 12.61 -1.52
C ALA A 82 -4.50 11.98 -1.78
N THR A 83 -3.80 11.54 -0.73
CA THR A 83 -2.51 10.85 -0.86
C THR A 83 -2.68 9.51 -1.57
N VAL A 84 -3.71 8.75 -1.22
CA VAL A 84 -4.01 7.45 -1.83
C VAL A 84 -4.37 7.60 -3.31
N GLU A 85 -5.19 8.58 -3.64
CA GLU A 85 -5.58 8.88 -5.03
C GLU A 85 -4.37 9.30 -5.87
N GLN A 86 -3.54 10.17 -5.33
CA GLN A 86 -2.32 10.62 -6.00
C GLN A 86 -1.35 9.45 -6.23
N LEU A 87 -1.15 8.61 -5.24
CA LEU A 87 -0.34 7.40 -5.36
C LEU A 87 -0.91 6.46 -6.42
N ALA A 88 -2.21 6.22 -6.41
CA ALA A 88 -2.87 5.36 -7.39
C ALA A 88 -2.74 5.91 -8.81
N HIS A 89 -2.83 7.24 -8.98
CA HIS A 89 -2.63 7.89 -10.27
C HIS A 89 -1.19 7.77 -10.78
N LEU A 90 -0.22 8.10 -9.93
CA LEU A 90 1.21 8.08 -10.29
C LEU A 90 1.73 6.66 -10.52
N SER A 91 1.22 5.67 -9.80
CA SER A 91 1.64 4.29 -9.96
C SER A 91 1.13 3.65 -11.27
N LYS A 92 0.02 4.16 -11.84
CA LYS A 92 -0.50 3.68 -13.13
C LYS A 92 0.37 4.06 -14.33
N SER A 93 1.12 5.15 -14.24
CA SER A 93 1.94 5.66 -15.35
C SER A 93 3.27 4.94 -15.49
N GLY A 94 3.59 4.01 -14.61
CA GLY A 94 4.85 3.25 -14.59
C GLY A 94 4.65 1.74 -14.55
N SER A 95 5.73 1.04 -14.30
CA SER A 95 5.75 -0.43 -14.16
C SER A 95 5.32 -0.92 -12.78
N LYS A 96 4.65 -0.08 -11.99
CA LYS A 96 4.22 -0.42 -10.63
C LYS A 96 2.97 -1.28 -10.64
N GLN A 97 2.87 -2.18 -9.67
CA GLN A 97 1.73 -3.12 -9.55
C GLN A 97 0.46 -2.46 -8.96
N GLY A 98 0.57 -1.22 -8.48
CA GLY A 98 -0.55 -0.50 -7.91
C GLY A 98 -0.69 -0.66 -6.41
N MET A 99 -1.85 -0.27 -5.91
CA MET A 99 -2.17 -0.25 -4.47
C MET A 99 -3.17 -1.34 -4.10
N PHE A 100 -2.90 -2.05 -3.02
CA PHE A 100 -3.77 -3.09 -2.47
C PHE A 100 -3.90 -2.90 -0.94
N PRO A 101 -5.11 -2.76 -0.39
CA PRO A 101 -6.39 -2.77 -1.11
C PRO A 101 -6.54 -1.58 -2.05
N PRO A 102 -7.46 -1.65 -3.04
CA PRO A 102 -7.65 -0.54 -3.98
C PRO A 102 -8.23 0.70 -3.27
N PRO A 103 -8.01 1.92 -3.81
CA PRO A 103 -8.46 3.16 -3.17
C PRO A 103 -9.96 3.20 -2.81
N LEU A 104 -10.80 2.54 -3.60
CA LEU A 104 -12.23 2.45 -3.31
C LEU A 104 -12.52 1.76 -1.98
N ALA A 105 -11.75 0.74 -1.63
CA ALA A 105 -11.92 0.05 -0.35
C ALA A 105 -11.66 1.00 0.83
N LEU A 106 -10.66 1.86 0.69
CA LEU A 106 -10.36 2.86 1.70
C LEU A 106 -11.45 3.93 1.81
N ASP A 107 -11.94 4.43 0.67
CA ASP A 107 -13.02 5.43 0.64
C ASP A 107 -14.28 4.92 1.36
N ILE A 108 -14.61 3.66 1.17
CA ILE A 108 -15.74 3.02 1.87
C ILE A 108 -15.44 2.85 3.36
N ALA A 109 -14.24 2.36 3.72
CA ALA A 109 -13.89 2.07 5.09
C ALA A 109 -13.74 3.33 5.97
N GLN A 110 -13.39 4.47 5.40
CA GLN A 110 -13.27 5.73 6.12
C GLN A 110 -14.61 6.38 6.49
N ASP A 111 -15.67 6.04 5.78
CA ASP A 111 -17.00 6.62 5.98
C ASP A 111 -17.97 5.56 6.49
N ARG A 112 -18.39 5.71 7.75
CA ARG A 112 -19.28 4.75 8.40
C ARG A 112 -20.62 4.57 7.68
N LEU A 113 -21.13 5.61 7.03
CA LEU A 113 -22.38 5.51 6.27
C LEU A 113 -22.18 4.73 4.96
N LYS A 114 -21.06 4.96 4.28
CA LYS A 114 -20.71 4.20 3.07
C LYS A 114 -20.48 2.73 3.39
N GLU A 115 -19.74 2.45 4.48
CA GLU A 115 -19.49 1.10 4.95
C GLU A 115 -20.78 0.34 5.26
N LYS A 116 -21.68 0.94 6.03
CA LYS A 116 -22.99 0.35 6.34
C LYS A 116 -23.86 0.20 5.10
N GLY A 117 -23.83 1.17 4.19
CA GLY A 117 -24.53 1.09 2.91
C GLY A 117 -24.08 -0.11 2.09
N MET A 118 -22.78 -0.31 1.98
CA MET A 118 -22.20 -1.47 1.29
C MET A 118 -22.63 -2.79 1.94
N PHE A 119 -22.58 -2.89 3.26
CA PHE A 119 -23.03 -4.10 3.95
C PHE A 119 -24.51 -4.40 3.71
N ASN A 120 -25.36 -3.37 3.71
CA ASN A 120 -26.79 -3.53 3.40
C ASN A 120 -27.02 -4.01 1.97
N GLU A 121 -26.28 -3.48 0.99
CA GLU A 121 -26.34 -3.93 -0.40
C GLU A 121 -25.93 -5.40 -0.57
N LEU A 122 -25.06 -5.89 0.31
CA LEU A 122 -24.59 -7.26 0.32
C LEU A 122 -25.40 -8.19 1.23
N ASP A 123 -26.53 -7.71 1.78
CA ASP A 123 -27.37 -8.43 2.75
C ASP A 123 -26.59 -8.90 4.00
N ILE A 124 -25.56 -8.12 4.39
CA ILE A 124 -24.79 -8.36 5.61
C ILE A 124 -25.38 -7.51 6.74
N ALA A 125 -25.81 -8.16 7.81
CA ALA A 125 -26.33 -7.48 9.00
C ALA A 125 -25.24 -6.62 9.67
N THR A 126 -25.60 -5.39 9.99
CA THR A 126 -24.69 -4.46 10.67
C THR A 126 -25.30 -3.90 11.96
#